data_9317d2cc40083acd3a05812cc1f690d6
#
_entry.id   9317d2cc40083acd3a05812cc1f690d6
#
_cell.length_a   1.000
_cell.length_b   1.000
_cell.length_c   1.000
_cell.angle_alpha   90.00
_cell.angle_beta   90.00
_cell.angle_gamma   90.00
#
_symmetry.space_group_name_H-M   'P 1'
#
loop_
_entity.id
_entity.type
_entity.pdbx_description
1 polymer ?
#
loop_
_entity_poly.entity_id
_entity_poly.type
_entity_poly.pdbx_seq_one_letter_code
_entity_poly.pdbx_strand_id
1 'polypeptide(L)'
;MTLAALAAMLWSLPAAAQEEYRQPALENPESWSVVVIPDLQGYAKNEASQPIARLMTAWIADNIERLNVRVVLCVGDVVEQNDRIGNGFSGDLTSVRQWQGMADAFDVLDGRVPYLVATGNHDYTYTRSGARRTHLNEYF
;
A
#
# COMPACT_ATOMS: atom_id res chain seq x y z
N MET A 1 34.05 42.26 17.26
CA MET A 1 32.67 41.70 17.25
C MET A 1 32.81 40.22 17.34
N THR A 2 32.44 39.62 18.43
CA THR A 2 32.80 38.27 18.88
C THR A 2 31.81 37.24 18.31
N LEU A 3 32.33 36.09 17.86
CA LEU A 3 31.61 34.93 17.32
C LEU A 3 30.48 34.34 18.22
N ALA A 4 30.32 34.87 19.43
CA ALA A 4 29.31 34.41 20.38
C ALA A 4 27.88 34.90 20.09
N ALA A 5 27.71 35.94 19.26
CA ALA A 5 26.39 36.49 18.96
C ALA A 5 25.62 35.74 17.86
N LEU A 6 26.28 34.91 17.05
CA LEU A 6 25.60 34.13 15.98
C LEU A 6 25.01 32.79 16.47
N ALA A 7 25.45 32.26 17.58
CA ALA A 7 24.98 30.98 18.11
C ALA A 7 23.63 31.08 18.83
N ALA A 8 23.20 32.25 19.24
CA ALA A 8 21.97 32.46 20.02
C ALA A 8 20.71 32.64 19.13
N MET A 9 20.85 32.84 17.81
CA MET A 9 19.71 33.05 16.91
C MET A 9 19.13 31.77 16.29
N LEU A 10 19.80 30.63 16.45
CA LEU A 10 19.33 29.36 15.85
C LEU A 10 18.39 28.55 16.77
N TRP A 11 18.14 28.99 17.99
CA TRP A 11 17.34 28.25 19.00
C TRP A 11 15.92 28.79 19.21
N SER A 12 15.46 29.71 18.38
CA SER A 12 14.10 30.29 18.50
C SER A 12 13.19 29.98 17.33
N LEU A 13 13.44 28.91 16.58
CA LEU A 13 12.40 28.36 15.72
C LEU A 13 11.33 27.72 16.60
N PRO A 14 10.06 28.18 16.54
CA PRO A 14 9.01 27.51 17.26
C PRO A 14 9.04 26.05 16.80
N ALA A 15 9.17 25.12 17.74
CA ALA A 15 8.91 23.72 17.47
C ALA A 15 7.49 23.69 16.86
N ALA A 16 7.38 23.41 15.56
CA ALA A 16 6.09 23.15 14.96
C ALA A 16 5.48 22.07 15.85
N ALA A 17 4.35 22.38 16.47
CA ALA A 17 3.65 21.44 17.31
C ALA A 17 3.41 20.22 16.43
N GLN A 18 4.14 19.15 16.69
CA GLN A 18 3.85 17.88 16.06
C GLN A 18 2.44 17.53 16.54
N GLU A 19 1.47 17.58 15.62
CA GLU A 19 0.15 17.08 15.95
C GLU A 19 0.31 15.64 16.42
N GLU A 20 -0.03 15.41 17.70
CA GLU A 20 0.04 14.09 18.28
C GLU A 20 -0.86 13.17 17.45
N TYR A 21 -0.29 12.10 16.87
CA TYR A 21 -1.05 11.15 16.09
C TYR A 21 -2.21 10.61 16.93
N ARG A 22 -3.42 10.89 16.50
CA ARG A 22 -4.63 10.31 17.08
C ARG A 22 -5.05 9.11 16.27
N GLN A 23 -5.20 7.99 16.95
CA GLN A 23 -5.74 6.80 16.31
C GLN A 23 -7.16 7.09 15.80
N PRO A 24 -7.48 6.76 14.54
CA PRO A 24 -8.83 6.94 14.02
C PRO A 24 -9.83 6.12 14.84
N ALA A 25 -11.03 6.67 15.04
CA ALA A 25 -12.12 6.01 15.75
C ALA A 25 -13.44 6.34 15.05
N LEU A 26 -14.42 5.47 15.21
CA LEU A 26 -15.77 5.74 14.73
C LEU A 26 -16.44 6.77 15.66
N GLU A 27 -17.03 7.81 15.09
CA GLU A 27 -17.83 8.79 15.84
C GLU A 27 -19.09 8.15 16.41
N ASN A 28 -19.72 7.24 15.64
CA ASN A 28 -20.86 6.45 16.08
C ASN A 28 -20.46 4.97 16.16
N PRO A 29 -20.53 4.33 17.35
CA PRO A 29 -20.18 2.92 17.53
C PRO A 29 -20.96 1.93 16.66
N GLU A 30 -22.19 2.30 16.24
CA GLU A 30 -23.01 1.47 15.34
C GLU A 30 -22.57 1.55 13.86
N SER A 31 -21.68 2.47 13.54
CA SER A 31 -21.12 2.60 12.19
C SER A 31 -20.17 1.47 11.86
N TRP A 32 -19.91 1.28 10.59
CA TRP A 32 -18.93 0.35 10.05
C TRP A 32 -18.12 1.02 8.95
N SER A 33 -17.00 0.40 8.62
CA SER A 33 -16.06 0.94 7.64
C SER A 33 -15.85 -0.02 6.48
N VAL A 34 -15.64 0.56 5.30
CA VAL A 34 -15.03 -0.08 4.14
C VAL A 34 -13.66 0.56 3.94
N VAL A 35 -12.63 -0.25 3.86
CA VAL A 35 -11.30 0.24 3.54
C VAL A 35 -11.06 0.07 2.04
N VAL A 36 -10.61 1.11 1.38
CA VAL A 36 -10.23 1.07 -0.04
C VAL A 36 -8.73 1.23 -0.15
N ILE A 37 -8.08 0.22 -0.72
CA ILE A 37 -6.65 0.24 -1.05
C ILE A 37 -6.52 0.71 -2.51
N PRO A 38 -5.81 1.81 -2.76
CA PRO A 38 -5.57 2.32 -4.11
C PRO A 38 -4.53 1.47 -4.84
N ASP A 39 -4.15 1.92 -6.04
CA ASP A 39 -3.16 1.30 -6.90
C ASP A 39 -1.85 0.97 -6.15
N LEU A 40 -1.46 -0.30 -6.16
CA LEU A 40 -0.26 -0.79 -5.47
C LEU A 40 0.97 -0.90 -6.37
N GLN A 41 0.81 -0.77 -7.67
CA GLN A 41 1.86 -0.96 -8.67
C GLN A 41 3.15 -0.19 -8.38
N GLY A 42 3.03 1.03 -7.88
CA GLY A 42 4.17 1.88 -7.52
C GLY A 42 5.01 1.28 -6.39
N TYR A 43 4.39 0.56 -5.48
CA TYR A 43 5.06 -0.14 -4.38
C TYR A 43 5.52 -1.55 -4.80
N ALA A 44 4.74 -2.23 -5.63
CA ALA A 44 5.02 -3.60 -6.07
C ALA A 44 6.32 -3.73 -6.85
N LYS A 45 6.64 -2.74 -7.69
CA LYS A 45 7.73 -2.81 -8.67
C LYS A 45 9.14 -2.74 -8.11
N ASN A 46 9.33 -2.24 -6.90
CA ASN A 46 10.64 -2.10 -6.28
C ASN A 46 10.72 -2.83 -4.94
N GLU A 47 11.79 -3.58 -4.72
CA GLU A 47 11.99 -4.33 -3.48
C GLU A 47 11.95 -3.41 -2.25
N ALA A 48 12.59 -2.25 -2.33
CA ALA A 48 12.62 -1.27 -1.24
C ALA A 48 11.24 -0.68 -0.89
N SER A 49 10.27 -0.74 -1.81
CA SER A 49 8.94 -0.14 -1.63
C SER A 49 7.87 -1.14 -1.20
N GLN A 50 8.06 -2.44 -1.44
CA GLN A 50 7.08 -3.47 -1.05
C GLN A 50 6.69 -3.45 0.45
N PRO A 51 7.61 -3.16 1.39
CA PRO A 51 7.24 -3.03 2.79
C PRO A 51 6.15 -2.01 3.08
N ILE A 52 5.95 -1.00 2.21
CA ILE A 52 4.88 0.00 2.38
C ILE A 52 3.49 -0.65 2.20
N ALA A 53 3.32 -1.53 1.21
CA ALA A 53 2.07 -2.28 1.04
C ALA A 53 1.78 -3.16 2.26
N ARG A 54 2.81 -3.82 2.82
CA ARG A 54 2.68 -4.61 4.06
C ARG A 54 2.31 -3.76 5.27
N LEU A 55 2.82 -2.53 5.37
CA LEU A 55 2.43 -1.60 6.43
C LEU A 55 0.96 -1.17 6.30
N MET A 56 0.46 -0.96 5.07
CA MET A 56 -0.95 -0.63 4.83
C MET A 56 -1.87 -1.76 5.32
N THR A 57 -1.60 -2.99 4.91
CA THR A 57 -2.42 -4.15 5.30
C THR A 57 -2.30 -4.49 6.79
N ALA A 58 -1.11 -4.36 7.37
CA ALA A 58 -0.90 -4.51 8.81
C ALA A 58 -1.70 -3.46 9.59
N TRP A 59 -1.67 -2.20 9.15
CA TRP A 59 -2.48 -1.15 9.77
C TRP A 59 -3.98 -1.46 9.70
N ILE A 60 -4.46 -1.97 8.57
CA ILE A 60 -5.85 -2.41 8.43
C ILE A 60 -6.15 -3.52 9.45
N ALA A 61 -5.29 -4.54 9.49
CA ALA A 61 -5.43 -5.68 10.38
C ALA A 61 -5.50 -5.28 11.87
N ASP A 62 -4.69 -4.30 12.27
CA ASP A 62 -4.66 -3.77 13.65
C ASP A 62 -5.89 -2.93 13.99
N ASN A 63 -6.64 -2.49 12.99
CA ASN A 63 -7.78 -1.58 13.16
C ASN A 63 -9.14 -2.21 12.84
N ILE A 64 -9.21 -3.49 12.46
CA ILE A 64 -10.45 -4.18 12.09
C ILE A 64 -11.54 -3.97 13.14
N GLU A 65 -11.25 -4.32 14.38
CA GLU A 65 -12.21 -4.25 15.49
C GLU A 65 -12.58 -2.80 15.80
N ARG A 66 -11.59 -1.93 15.96
CA ARG A 66 -11.78 -0.55 16.39
C ARG A 66 -12.57 0.29 15.39
N LEU A 67 -12.37 0.04 14.09
CA LEU A 67 -13.07 0.73 13.01
C LEU A 67 -14.24 -0.09 12.44
N ASN A 68 -14.57 -1.23 13.06
CA ASN A 68 -15.63 -2.12 12.58
C ASN A 68 -15.53 -2.36 11.07
N VAL A 69 -14.31 -2.71 10.59
CA VAL A 69 -14.04 -2.90 9.16
C VAL A 69 -14.78 -4.14 8.67
N ARG A 70 -15.66 -4.00 7.69
CA ARG A 70 -16.48 -5.08 7.15
C ARG A 70 -15.94 -5.67 5.87
N VAL A 71 -15.21 -4.90 5.10
CA VAL A 71 -14.58 -5.36 3.85
C VAL A 71 -13.43 -4.44 3.47
N VAL A 72 -12.44 -5.01 2.81
CA VAL A 72 -11.33 -4.29 2.19
C VAL A 72 -11.45 -4.45 0.67
N LEU A 73 -11.36 -3.35 -0.07
CA LEU A 73 -11.43 -3.32 -1.52
C LEU A 73 -10.10 -2.81 -2.08
N CYS A 74 -9.41 -3.62 -2.86
CA CYS A 74 -8.29 -3.17 -3.67
C CYS A 74 -8.80 -2.88 -5.08
N VAL A 75 -8.59 -1.65 -5.56
CA VAL A 75 -9.21 -1.16 -6.80
C VAL A 75 -8.48 -1.58 -8.07
N GLY A 76 -7.39 -2.36 -7.95
CA GLY A 76 -6.61 -2.85 -9.07
C GLY A 76 -5.24 -2.19 -9.18
N ASP A 77 -4.59 -2.40 -10.32
CA ASP A 77 -3.19 -2.04 -10.56
C ASP A 77 -2.29 -2.52 -9.40
N VAL A 78 -2.45 -3.81 -9.08
CA VAL A 78 -1.77 -4.50 -7.99
C VAL A 78 -0.28 -4.60 -8.28
N VAL A 79 0.07 -4.86 -9.56
CA VAL A 79 1.45 -4.95 -10.04
C VAL A 79 1.69 -3.95 -11.16
N GLU A 80 2.92 -3.56 -11.37
CA GLU A 80 3.31 -2.68 -12.48
C GLU A 80 3.26 -3.41 -13.82
N GLN A 81 3.45 -4.73 -13.82
CA GLN A 81 3.50 -5.53 -15.05
C GLN A 81 3.14 -6.99 -14.76
N ASN A 82 2.15 -7.48 -15.48
CA ASN A 82 1.59 -8.80 -15.24
C ASN A 82 2.55 -9.95 -15.53
N ASP A 83 3.31 -9.93 -16.61
CA ASP A 83 4.08 -11.07 -17.12
C ASP A 83 5.47 -10.73 -17.67
N ARG A 84 6.03 -9.60 -17.33
CA ARG A 84 7.43 -9.30 -17.65
C ARG A 84 8.38 -9.99 -16.69
N ILE A 85 9.32 -10.74 -17.27
CA ILE A 85 10.30 -11.50 -16.51
C ILE A 85 11.60 -10.70 -16.29
N GLY A 86 11.85 -9.67 -17.12
CA GLY A 86 13.08 -8.88 -17.08
C GLY A 86 13.00 -7.70 -16.11
N ASN A 87 14.12 -7.42 -15.44
CA ASN A 87 14.29 -6.23 -14.62
C ASN A 87 14.49 -4.97 -15.49
N GLY A 88 14.21 -3.80 -14.93
CA GLY A 88 14.76 -2.55 -15.44
C GLY A 88 13.91 -1.75 -16.40
N PHE A 89 12.68 -2.16 -16.73
CA PHE A 89 11.79 -1.32 -17.51
C PHE A 89 10.93 -0.42 -16.60
N SER A 90 10.49 -0.94 -15.49
CA SER A 90 9.70 -0.22 -14.51
C SER A 90 9.87 -0.88 -13.15
N GLY A 91 10.95 -0.52 -12.45
CA GLY A 91 11.33 -1.11 -11.18
C GLY A 91 12.41 -2.19 -11.30
N ASP A 92 12.78 -2.77 -10.17
CA ASP A 92 13.86 -3.75 -10.04
C ASP A 92 13.36 -5.21 -9.86
N LEU A 93 12.05 -5.40 -9.72
CA LEU A 93 11.44 -6.71 -9.49
C LEU A 93 10.80 -7.28 -10.76
N THR A 94 10.94 -8.60 -10.93
CA THR A 94 10.18 -9.35 -11.94
C THR A 94 8.70 -9.40 -11.60
N SER A 95 7.83 -9.64 -12.59
CA SER A 95 6.38 -9.77 -12.38
C SER A 95 6.03 -10.80 -11.30
N VAL A 96 6.69 -11.97 -11.32
CA VAL A 96 6.49 -13.01 -10.30
C VAL A 96 6.77 -12.48 -8.89
N ARG A 97 7.86 -11.72 -8.73
CA ARG A 97 8.22 -11.13 -7.44
C ARG A 97 7.27 -10.01 -7.02
N GLN A 98 6.73 -9.27 -7.98
CA GLN A 98 5.71 -8.26 -7.71
C GLN A 98 4.42 -8.92 -7.22
N TRP A 99 3.90 -9.90 -7.95
CA TRP A 99 2.70 -10.64 -7.56
C TRP A 99 2.85 -11.29 -6.19
N GLN A 100 3.94 -12.04 -5.98
CA GLN A 100 4.20 -12.70 -4.71
C GLN A 100 4.28 -11.69 -3.55
N GLY A 101 5.01 -10.59 -3.74
CA GLY A 101 5.16 -9.58 -2.68
C GLY A 101 3.86 -8.88 -2.31
N MET A 102 2.94 -8.73 -3.27
CA MET A 102 1.61 -8.17 -2.99
C MET A 102 0.70 -9.20 -2.34
N ALA A 103 0.68 -10.45 -2.80
CA ALA A 103 -0.05 -11.52 -2.12
C ALA A 103 0.39 -11.66 -0.66
N ASP A 104 1.71 -11.78 -0.40
CA ASP A 104 2.27 -11.83 0.96
C ASP A 104 1.84 -10.64 1.82
N ALA A 105 1.61 -9.47 1.20
CA ALA A 105 1.14 -8.30 1.95
C ALA A 105 -0.31 -8.45 2.42
N PHE A 106 -1.15 -9.19 1.67
CA PHE A 106 -2.56 -9.43 2.03
C PHE A 106 -2.75 -10.60 3.00
N ASP A 107 -1.79 -11.53 3.15
CA ASP A 107 -1.89 -12.68 4.05
C ASP A 107 -2.32 -12.31 5.47
N VAL A 108 -1.91 -11.14 5.97
CA VAL A 108 -2.27 -10.66 7.31
C VAL A 108 -3.77 -10.41 7.48
N LEU A 109 -4.52 -10.29 6.39
CA LEU A 109 -5.97 -10.09 6.39
C LEU A 109 -6.75 -11.40 6.31
N ASP A 110 -6.09 -12.51 5.94
CA ASP A 110 -6.72 -13.81 5.74
C ASP A 110 -7.44 -14.30 6.99
N GLY A 111 -8.71 -14.69 6.80
CA GLY A 111 -9.55 -15.16 7.90
C GLY A 111 -9.94 -14.11 8.93
N ARG A 112 -9.50 -12.84 8.77
CA ARG A 112 -9.77 -11.74 9.69
C ARG A 112 -10.83 -10.77 9.16
N VAL A 113 -10.77 -10.45 7.89
CA VAL A 113 -11.73 -9.58 7.21
C VAL A 113 -11.84 -9.99 5.74
N PRO A 114 -13.05 -10.03 5.16
CA PRO A 114 -13.18 -10.26 3.72
C PRO A 114 -12.48 -9.16 2.93
N TYR A 115 -11.77 -9.55 1.86
CA TYR A 115 -11.24 -8.58 0.92
C TYR A 115 -11.52 -9.00 -0.52
N LEU A 116 -11.57 -8.02 -1.41
CA LEU A 116 -11.75 -8.19 -2.84
C LEU A 116 -10.63 -7.44 -3.55
N VAL A 117 -10.02 -8.11 -4.52
CA VAL A 117 -8.97 -7.52 -5.36
C VAL A 117 -9.51 -7.44 -6.78
N ALA A 118 -9.68 -6.22 -7.28
CA ALA A 118 -10.01 -5.98 -8.68
C ALA A 118 -8.73 -5.97 -9.53
N THR A 119 -8.89 -6.10 -10.84
CA THR A 119 -7.81 -5.88 -11.80
C THR A 119 -7.86 -4.47 -12.36
N GLY A 120 -6.72 -3.80 -12.40
CA GLY A 120 -6.52 -2.60 -13.18
C GLY A 120 -5.88 -2.89 -14.55
N ASN A 121 -5.45 -1.88 -15.27
CA ASN A 121 -4.87 -2.07 -16.61
C ASN A 121 -3.45 -2.66 -16.59
N HIS A 122 -2.67 -2.44 -15.53
CA HIS A 122 -1.33 -2.99 -15.36
C HIS A 122 -1.33 -4.49 -15.02
N ASP A 123 -2.42 -4.98 -14.47
CA ASP A 123 -2.59 -6.39 -14.08
C ASP A 123 -2.86 -7.33 -15.26
N TYR A 124 -2.82 -6.81 -16.48
CA TYR A 124 -3.05 -7.58 -17.69
C TYR A 124 -1.84 -7.64 -18.61
N THR A 125 -1.73 -8.77 -19.33
CA THR A 125 -0.74 -8.94 -20.40
C THR A 125 -1.00 -7.95 -21.54
N TYR A 126 0.05 -7.26 -21.98
CA TYR A 126 0.03 -6.42 -23.18
C TYR A 126 0.17 -7.30 -24.42
N THR A 127 -0.94 -7.81 -24.96
CA THR A 127 -0.94 -8.54 -26.23
C THR A 127 -1.67 -7.77 -27.32
N ARG A 128 -1.15 -7.83 -28.55
CA ARG A 128 -1.82 -7.27 -29.73
C ARG A 128 -3.13 -8.00 -30.09
N SER A 129 -3.36 -9.19 -29.56
CA SER A 129 -4.49 -10.08 -29.91
C SER A 129 -5.78 -9.77 -29.15
N GLY A 130 -5.79 -8.79 -28.25
CA GLY A 130 -6.95 -8.49 -27.42
C GLY A 130 -7.26 -9.55 -26.34
N ALA A 131 -6.52 -10.66 -26.31
CA ALA A 131 -6.63 -11.64 -25.24
C ALA A 131 -5.97 -11.09 -23.96
N ARG A 132 -6.78 -10.58 -23.07
CA ARG A 132 -6.30 -10.12 -21.76
C ARG A 132 -6.17 -11.32 -20.84
N ARG A 133 -4.97 -11.53 -20.33
CA ARG A 133 -4.68 -12.52 -19.29
C ARG A 133 -4.14 -11.81 -18.07
N THR A 134 -4.53 -12.28 -16.90
CA THR A 134 -3.99 -11.82 -15.61
C THR A 134 -3.56 -13.03 -14.80
N HIS A 135 -2.54 -12.87 -14.00
CA HIS A 135 -2.10 -13.84 -13.01
C HIS A 135 -2.81 -13.64 -11.65
N LEU A 136 -3.73 -12.68 -11.53
CA LEU A 136 -4.40 -12.38 -10.27
C LEU A 136 -4.90 -13.64 -9.55
N ASN A 137 -5.63 -14.50 -10.25
CA ASN A 137 -6.23 -15.72 -9.67
C ASN A 137 -5.22 -16.83 -9.30
N GLU A 138 -3.93 -16.63 -9.58
CA GLU A 138 -2.86 -17.54 -9.17
C GLU A 138 -2.30 -17.15 -7.79
N TYR A 139 -2.57 -15.92 -7.36
CA TYR A 139 -2.01 -15.33 -6.14
C TYR A 139 -3.08 -14.93 -5.10
N PHE A 140 -4.31 -14.65 -5.54
CA PHE A 140 -5.46 -14.23 -4.71
C PHE A 140 -6.66 -15.15 -4.81
#